data_9f3f8d790d3a2e5d7cae9ce0486ca6a4
#
_entry.id   9f3f8d790d3a2e5d7cae9ce0486ca6a4
#
_cell.length_a   1.000
_cell.length_b   1.000
_cell.length_c   1.000
_cell.angle_alpha   90.00
_cell.angle_beta   90.00
_cell.angle_gamma   90.00
#
_symmetry.space_group_name_H-M   'P 1'
#
loop_
_entity.id
_entity.type
_entity.pdbx_description
1 polymer ?
#
loop_
_entity_poly.entity_id
_entity_poly.type
_entity_poly.pdbx_seq_one_letter_code
_entity_poly.pdbx_strand_id
1 'polypeptide(L)'
;MQNQPPGALEPEFDTAHFRNSLAQFATGVTVITTRLENGTFVGLTASSFNSVSLSPPLVLWSLSNDASTLPVFTDNSHYVINVLSAAQAHLAEQFARRGANRFDGVSYTLSRTGLPVLDGVAAWFECHNRSRYPEGDHVIFVGEVEQCEVNPQPGLIFHGGRLMDSGGR
;
A
#
# COMPACT_ATOMS: atom_id res chain seq x y z
N MET A 1 16.83 -17.04 -13.83
CA MET A 1 18.07 -16.23 -13.93
C MET A 1 17.67 -14.78 -13.96
N GLN A 2 17.87 -14.07 -12.86
CA GLN A 2 17.68 -12.61 -12.83
C GLN A 2 18.74 -11.98 -13.71
N ASN A 3 18.31 -11.19 -14.67
CA ASN A 3 19.19 -10.46 -15.58
C ASN A 3 19.84 -9.30 -14.79
N GLN A 4 20.93 -9.58 -14.07
CA GLN A 4 21.73 -8.50 -13.48
C GLN A 4 22.30 -7.64 -14.62
N PRO A 5 22.14 -6.32 -14.54
CA PRO A 5 22.78 -5.46 -15.54
C PRO A 5 24.31 -5.62 -15.48
N PRO A 6 25.00 -5.54 -16.61
CA PRO A 6 26.47 -5.65 -16.66
C PRO A 6 27.10 -4.59 -15.75
N GLY A 7 28.04 -5.03 -14.90
CA GLY A 7 28.76 -4.15 -13.97
C GLY A 7 28.16 -4.04 -12.57
N ALA A 8 27.12 -4.82 -12.23
CA ALA A 8 26.61 -4.87 -10.86
C ALA A 8 27.67 -5.44 -9.92
N LEU A 9 27.87 -4.77 -8.77
CA LEU A 9 28.72 -5.25 -7.69
C LEU A 9 27.90 -6.10 -6.72
N GLU A 10 28.55 -7.05 -6.06
CA GLU A 10 27.93 -7.79 -4.95
C GLU A 10 27.66 -6.84 -3.78
N PRO A 11 26.49 -6.99 -3.11
CA PRO A 11 26.18 -6.18 -1.94
C PRO A 11 27.17 -6.43 -0.79
N GLU A 12 27.70 -5.36 -0.19
CA GLU A 12 28.60 -5.41 0.98
C GLU A 12 27.82 -5.18 2.30
N PHE A 13 26.56 -5.59 2.36
CA PHE A 13 25.70 -5.43 3.54
C PHE A 13 24.76 -6.64 3.70
N ASP A 14 24.33 -6.87 4.94
CA ASP A 14 23.28 -7.86 5.23
C ASP A 14 21.87 -7.27 5.15
N THR A 15 20.86 -8.14 5.22
CA THR A 15 19.46 -7.76 5.16
C THR A 15 19.04 -6.84 6.31
N ALA A 16 19.62 -7.00 7.50
CA ALA A 16 19.29 -6.17 8.67
C ALA A 16 19.79 -4.73 8.46
N HIS A 17 21.02 -4.57 7.97
CA HIS A 17 21.58 -3.26 7.64
C HIS A 17 20.78 -2.57 6.54
N PHE A 18 20.38 -3.31 5.51
CA PHE A 18 19.56 -2.76 4.43
C PHE A 18 18.19 -2.29 4.94
N ARG A 19 17.49 -3.11 5.74
CA ARG A 19 16.22 -2.71 6.36
C ARG A 19 16.33 -1.48 7.23
N ASN A 20 17.39 -1.37 8.04
CA ASN A 20 17.64 -0.20 8.88
C ASN A 20 17.88 1.05 8.04
N SER A 21 18.57 0.92 6.91
CA SER A 21 18.78 2.02 5.96
C SER A 21 17.48 2.47 5.31
N LEU A 22 16.64 1.53 4.85
CA LEU A 22 15.32 1.82 4.30
C LEU A 22 14.41 2.51 5.32
N ALA A 23 14.48 2.13 6.60
CA ALA A 23 13.67 2.72 7.67
C ALA A 23 13.97 4.20 7.92
N GLN A 24 15.09 4.74 7.45
CA GLN A 24 15.42 6.17 7.53
C GLN A 24 14.62 7.00 6.51
N PHE A 25 14.05 6.39 5.50
CA PHE A 25 13.18 7.08 4.54
C PHE A 25 11.76 7.16 5.09
N ALA A 26 11.37 8.35 5.57
CA ALA A 26 10.03 8.59 6.07
C ALA A 26 8.99 8.46 4.95
N THR A 27 7.95 7.65 5.19
CA THR A 27 6.87 7.44 4.22
C THR A 27 5.53 7.77 4.84
N GLY A 28 4.52 7.98 4.00
CA GLY A 28 3.13 7.81 4.42
C GLY A 28 2.82 6.34 4.70
N VAL A 29 1.62 6.08 5.18
CA VAL A 29 1.10 4.74 5.44
C VAL A 29 -0.23 4.58 4.71
N THR A 30 -0.38 3.51 3.97
CA THR A 30 -1.60 3.20 3.24
C THR A 30 -2.19 1.86 3.66
N VAL A 31 -3.49 1.72 3.50
CA VAL A 31 -4.18 0.43 3.46
C VAL A 31 -4.74 0.25 2.05
N ILE A 32 -4.31 -0.80 1.39
CA ILE A 32 -4.79 -1.14 0.05
C ILE A 32 -5.94 -2.15 0.19
N THR A 33 -7.09 -1.85 -0.39
CA THR A 33 -8.31 -2.66 -0.26
C THR A 33 -8.81 -3.17 -1.60
N THR A 34 -9.35 -4.38 -1.60
CA THR A 34 -10.04 -5.01 -2.73
C THR A 34 -11.02 -6.07 -2.20
N ARG A 35 -11.49 -6.99 -3.04
CA ARG A 35 -12.41 -8.07 -2.62
C ARG A 35 -12.08 -9.40 -3.29
N LEU A 36 -12.45 -10.49 -2.63
CA LEU A 36 -12.48 -11.83 -3.21
C LEU A 36 -13.67 -11.97 -4.19
N GLU A 37 -13.65 -13.00 -5.02
CA GLU A 37 -14.77 -13.33 -5.92
C GLU A 37 -16.10 -13.51 -5.18
N ASN A 38 -16.08 -14.06 -3.96
CA ASN A 38 -17.26 -14.23 -3.11
C ASN A 38 -17.75 -12.92 -2.46
N GLY A 39 -17.12 -11.78 -2.76
CA GLY A 39 -17.48 -10.47 -2.23
C GLY A 39 -16.83 -10.12 -0.88
N THR A 40 -16.09 -11.02 -0.24
CA THR A 40 -15.38 -10.74 1.01
C THR A 40 -14.29 -9.70 0.78
N PHE A 41 -14.28 -8.63 1.57
CA PHE A 41 -13.24 -7.60 1.49
C PHE A 41 -11.92 -8.06 2.07
N VAL A 42 -10.84 -7.68 1.40
CA VAL A 42 -9.47 -7.89 1.85
C VAL A 42 -8.69 -6.59 1.80
N GLY A 43 -7.69 -6.48 2.65
CA GLY A 43 -6.83 -5.31 2.70
C GLY A 43 -5.50 -5.63 3.37
N LEU A 44 -4.53 -4.78 3.12
CA LEU A 44 -3.20 -4.86 3.74
C LEU A 44 -2.60 -3.48 3.91
N THR A 45 -1.73 -3.34 4.89
CA THR A 45 -0.93 -2.14 5.13
C THR A 45 0.29 -2.14 4.22
N ALA A 46 0.53 -1.03 3.54
CA ALA A 46 1.70 -0.81 2.69
C ALA A 46 2.27 0.59 2.87
N SER A 47 3.59 0.70 2.96
CA SER A 47 4.35 1.95 2.97
C SER A 47 5.09 2.21 1.65
N SER A 48 4.89 1.36 0.65
CA SER A 48 5.58 1.40 -0.65
C SER A 48 4.87 2.28 -1.69
N PHE A 49 3.75 2.91 -1.34
CA PHE A 49 3.01 3.80 -2.24
C PHE A 49 3.88 4.96 -2.73
N ASN A 50 3.82 5.23 -4.04
CA ASN A 50 4.44 6.41 -4.64
C ASN A 50 3.68 6.87 -5.89
N SER A 51 3.84 8.15 -6.24
CA SER A 51 3.38 8.71 -7.51
C SER A 51 4.29 8.28 -8.66
N VAL A 52 3.73 8.11 -9.85
CA VAL A 52 4.47 7.74 -11.07
C VAL A 52 4.29 8.78 -12.17
N SER A 53 3.05 9.17 -12.50
CA SER A 53 2.73 10.05 -13.62
C SER A 53 1.47 10.86 -13.35
N LEU A 54 1.39 12.06 -13.91
CA LEU A 54 0.17 12.88 -13.87
C LEU A 54 -0.69 12.71 -15.14
N SER A 55 -0.08 12.32 -16.25
CA SER A 55 -0.80 12.12 -17.52
C SER A 55 -0.20 10.94 -18.29
N PRO A 56 -0.85 9.75 -18.27
CA PRO A 56 -2.00 9.40 -17.44
C PRO A 56 -1.70 9.44 -15.94
N PRO A 57 -2.72 9.53 -15.06
CA PRO A 57 -2.52 9.57 -13.62
C PRO A 57 -2.17 8.17 -13.08
N LEU A 58 -0.88 7.95 -12.78
CA LEU A 58 -0.36 6.66 -12.33
C LEU A 58 0.26 6.74 -10.95
N VAL A 59 0.03 5.69 -10.17
CA VAL A 59 0.65 5.45 -8.87
C VAL A 59 1.22 4.03 -8.84
N LEU A 60 2.12 3.76 -7.90
CA LEU A 60 2.62 2.40 -7.67
C LEU A 60 2.60 2.04 -6.19
N TRP A 61 2.63 0.75 -5.93
CA TRP A 61 2.90 0.13 -4.63
C TRP A 61 3.47 -1.28 -4.85
N SER A 62 4.04 -1.89 -3.83
CA SER A 62 4.66 -3.21 -3.94
C SER A 62 4.11 -4.18 -2.89
N LEU A 63 3.99 -5.45 -3.26
CA LEU A 63 3.51 -6.53 -2.41
C LEU A 63 4.49 -7.71 -2.45
N SER A 64 4.81 -8.23 -1.27
CA SER A 64 5.68 -9.41 -1.13
C SER A 64 5.09 -10.64 -1.82
N ASN A 65 5.94 -11.44 -2.45
CA ASN A 65 5.56 -12.74 -3.05
C ASN A 65 4.99 -13.73 -2.01
N ASP A 66 5.34 -13.55 -0.72
CA ASP A 66 4.85 -14.38 0.39
C ASP A 66 3.52 -13.90 0.98
N ALA A 67 2.95 -12.79 0.46
CA ALA A 67 1.67 -12.29 0.93
C ALA A 67 0.53 -13.19 0.48
N SER A 68 -0.27 -13.71 1.42
CA SER A 68 -1.44 -14.55 1.13
C SER A 68 -2.51 -13.85 0.27
N THR A 69 -2.47 -12.52 0.24
CA THR A 69 -3.37 -11.67 -0.56
C THR A 69 -2.86 -11.39 -1.97
N LEU A 70 -1.63 -11.79 -2.31
CA LEU A 70 -1.04 -11.51 -3.63
C LEU A 70 -1.93 -12.01 -4.79
N PRO A 71 -2.47 -13.26 -4.79
CA PRO A 71 -3.33 -13.71 -5.87
C PRO A 71 -4.56 -12.82 -6.05
N VAL A 72 -5.18 -12.38 -4.95
CA VAL A 72 -6.38 -11.54 -4.97
C VAL A 72 -6.10 -10.20 -5.66
N PHE A 73 -5.00 -9.54 -5.30
CA PHE A 73 -4.61 -8.28 -5.95
C PHE A 73 -4.12 -8.47 -7.40
N THR A 74 -3.54 -9.62 -7.70
CA THR A 74 -3.12 -9.95 -9.07
C THR A 74 -4.30 -10.15 -10.00
N ASP A 75 -5.36 -10.79 -9.53
CA ASP A 75 -6.50 -11.21 -10.36
C ASP A 75 -7.58 -10.12 -10.46
N ASN A 76 -7.67 -9.20 -9.47
CA ASN A 76 -8.65 -8.12 -9.49
C ASN A 76 -8.31 -7.00 -10.46
N SER A 77 -9.33 -6.48 -11.12
CA SER A 77 -9.23 -5.34 -12.04
C SER A 77 -9.04 -4.00 -11.32
N HIS A 78 -9.46 -3.90 -10.06
CA HIS A 78 -9.43 -2.64 -9.29
C HIS A 78 -9.01 -2.86 -7.83
N TYR A 79 -8.46 -1.82 -7.25
CA TYR A 79 -8.18 -1.69 -5.81
C TYR A 79 -8.30 -0.23 -5.38
N VAL A 80 -8.48 -0.01 -4.08
CA VAL A 80 -8.46 1.33 -3.48
C VAL A 80 -7.23 1.48 -2.60
N ILE A 81 -6.51 2.57 -2.77
CA ILE A 81 -5.40 2.97 -1.91
C ILE A 81 -5.93 4.00 -0.92
N ASN A 82 -5.96 3.64 0.35
CA ASN A 82 -6.41 4.49 1.46
C ASN A 82 -5.19 5.07 2.17
N VAL A 83 -4.95 6.37 2.07
CA VAL A 83 -3.87 7.07 2.78
C VAL A 83 -4.34 7.35 4.19
N LEU A 84 -3.76 6.68 5.18
CA LEU A 84 -4.20 6.78 6.57
C LEU A 84 -3.94 8.16 7.16
N SER A 85 -4.90 8.64 7.97
CA SER A 85 -4.70 9.82 8.81
C SER A 85 -3.94 9.46 10.10
N ALA A 86 -3.37 10.48 10.76
CA ALA A 86 -2.64 10.32 12.01
C ALA A 86 -3.45 9.61 13.11
N ALA A 87 -4.77 9.79 13.12
CA ALA A 87 -5.68 9.11 14.06
C ALA A 87 -5.83 7.60 13.79
N GLN A 88 -5.33 7.09 12.68
CA GLN A 88 -5.56 5.72 12.20
C GLN A 88 -4.35 4.78 12.35
N ALA A 89 -3.42 5.09 13.26
CA ALA A 89 -2.28 4.19 13.55
C ALA A 89 -2.76 2.76 13.89
N HIS A 90 -3.88 2.61 14.62
CA HIS A 90 -4.48 1.32 14.95
C HIS A 90 -4.91 0.52 13.70
N LEU A 91 -5.38 1.18 12.64
CA LEU A 91 -5.72 0.51 11.38
C LEU A 91 -4.46 0.06 10.63
N ALA A 92 -3.38 0.86 10.65
CA ALA A 92 -2.10 0.44 10.10
C ALA A 92 -1.62 -0.89 10.71
N GLU A 93 -1.73 -1.02 12.03
CA GLU A 93 -1.38 -2.25 12.76
C GLU A 93 -2.36 -3.39 12.46
N GLN A 94 -3.67 -3.12 12.44
CA GLN A 94 -4.71 -4.13 12.19
C GLN A 94 -4.57 -4.77 10.81
N PHE A 95 -4.38 -3.95 9.78
CA PHE A 95 -4.23 -4.45 8.40
C PHE A 95 -2.84 -5.06 8.11
N ALA A 96 -1.86 -4.89 8.98
CA ALA A 96 -0.57 -5.55 8.91
C ALA A 96 -0.57 -6.97 9.53
N ARG A 97 -1.56 -7.32 10.34
CA ARG A 97 -1.63 -8.63 11.02
C ARG A 97 -1.90 -9.76 10.02
N ARG A 98 -1.33 -10.94 10.29
CA ARG A 98 -1.60 -12.16 9.52
C ARG A 98 -2.79 -12.91 10.12
N GLY A 99 -3.61 -13.57 9.26
CA GLY A 99 -4.61 -14.58 9.68
C GLY A 99 -5.84 -14.06 10.41
N ALA A 100 -6.06 -12.74 10.54
CA ALA A 100 -7.23 -12.16 11.20
C ALA A 100 -8.24 -11.60 10.19
N ASN A 101 -9.50 -11.46 10.61
CA ASN A 101 -10.45 -10.61 9.89
C ASN A 101 -10.04 -9.14 10.07
N ARG A 102 -9.32 -8.61 9.09
CA ARG A 102 -8.75 -7.27 9.15
C ARG A 102 -9.80 -6.16 9.08
N PHE A 103 -11.03 -6.46 8.64
CA PHE A 103 -12.15 -5.52 8.57
C PHE A 103 -13.03 -5.52 9.82
N ASP A 104 -12.71 -6.33 10.84
CA ASP A 104 -13.50 -6.36 12.07
C ASP A 104 -13.52 -4.99 12.76
N GLY A 105 -14.71 -4.43 12.97
CA GLY A 105 -14.90 -3.11 13.58
C GLY A 105 -14.46 -1.92 12.72
N VAL A 106 -14.15 -2.11 11.44
CA VAL A 106 -13.69 -1.05 10.55
C VAL A 106 -14.87 -0.39 9.84
N SER A 107 -14.96 0.94 9.94
CA SER A 107 -15.94 1.75 9.19
C SER A 107 -15.41 2.10 7.80
N TYR A 108 -16.27 1.95 6.80
CA TYR A 108 -15.93 2.26 5.41
C TYR A 108 -17.19 2.60 4.61
N THR A 109 -17.00 3.30 3.51
CA THR A 109 -17.98 3.45 2.43
C THR A 109 -17.51 2.67 1.20
N LEU A 110 -18.37 2.51 0.21
CA LEU A 110 -18.01 1.82 -1.03
C LEU A 110 -17.67 2.82 -2.14
N SER A 111 -16.58 2.56 -2.83
CA SER A 111 -16.19 3.28 -4.03
C SER A 111 -17.14 3.00 -5.21
N ARG A 112 -16.90 3.63 -6.35
CA ARG A 112 -17.70 3.43 -7.57
C ARG A 112 -17.66 1.97 -8.07
N THR A 113 -16.55 1.25 -7.86
CA THR A 113 -16.42 -0.18 -8.20
C THR A 113 -16.85 -1.11 -7.06
N GLY A 114 -17.38 -0.57 -5.97
CA GLY A 114 -17.87 -1.34 -4.83
C GLY A 114 -16.77 -1.87 -3.92
N LEU A 115 -15.63 -1.17 -3.85
CA LEU A 115 -14.50 -1.51 -2.99
C LEU A 115 -14.46 -0.60 -1.74
N PRO A 116 -13.92 -1.08 -0.61
CA PRO A 116 -13.91 -0.30 0.62
C PRO A 116 -13.01 0.93 0.55
N VAL A 117 -13.58 2.09 0.82
CA VAL A 117 -12.89 3.34 1.16
C VAL A 117 -13.03 3.53 2.67
N LEU A 118 -11.93 3.48 3.40
CA LEU A 118 -11.95 3.58 4.86
C LEU A 118 -12.36 4.98 5.30
N ASP A 119 -13.24 5.06 6.31
CA ASP A 119 -13.67 6.35 6.84
C ASP A 119 -12.52 7.04 7.59
N GLY A 120 -12.42 8.36 7.46
CA GLY A 120 -11.44 9.18 8.19
C GLY A 120 -10.02 9.18 7.62
N VAL A 121 -9.80 8.66 6.41
CA VAL A 121 -8.50 8.72 5.73
C VAL A 121 -8.14 10.14 5.29
N ALA A 122 -6.85 10.43 5.15
CA ALA A 122 -6.35 11.71 4.65
C ALA A 122 -6.59 11.89 3.15
N ALA A 123 -6.52 10.79 2.39
CA ALA A 123 -6.82 10.75 0.97
C ALA A 123 -7.12 9.31 0.54
N TRP A 124 -7.73 9.13 -0.61
CA TRP A 124 -7.87 7.81 -1.21
C TRP A 124 -7.84 7.89 -2.74
N PHE A 125 -7.47 6.77 -3.36
CA PHE A 125 -7.36 6.61 -4.81
C PHE A 125 -8.00 5.30 -5.22
N GLU A 126 -9.02 5.34 -6.08
CA GLU A 126 -9.56 4.16 -6.76
C GLU A 126 -8.78 3.95 -8.05
N CYS A 127 -8.18 2.78 -8.20
CA CYS A 127 -7.25 2.50 -9.28
C CYS A 127 -7.69 1.30 -10.10
N HIS A 128 -7.67 1.44 -11.42
CA HIS A 128 -7.57 0.31 -12.33
C HIS A 128 -6.19 -0.35 -12.18
N ASN A 129 -6.15 -1.66 -12.03
CA ASN A 129 -4.93 -2.46 -11.88
C ASN A 129 -4.24 -2.62 -13.24
N ARG A 130 -3.51 -1.60 -13.67
CA ARG A 130 -3.04 -1.41 -15.04
C ARG A 130 -1.93 -2.39 -15.43
N SER A 131 -0.90 -2.52 -14.59
CA SER A 131 0.25 -3.40 -14.87
C SER A 131 0.94 -3.86 -13.60
N ARG A 132 1.67 -4.98 -13.71
CA ARG A 132 2.36 -5.65 -12.62
C ARG A 132 3.73 -6.09 -13.09
N TYR A 133 4.73 -5.88 -12.25
CA TYR A 133 6.13 -6.20 -12.55
C TYR A 133 6.72 -7.02 -11.41
N PRO A 134 6.97 -8.32 -11.60
CA PRO A 134 7.73 -9.12 -10.64
C PRO A 134 9.16 -8.58 -10.54
N GLU A 135 9.58 -8.20 -9.32
CA GLU A 135 10.91 -7.68 -9.03
C GLU A 135 11.42 -8.22 -7.70
N GLY A 136 12.45 -9.06 -7.74
CA GLY A 136 13.04 -9.70 -6.56
C GLY A 136 12.01 -10.54 -5.80
N ASP A 137 11.82 -10.25 -4.51
CA ASP A 137 10.85 -10.90 -3.63
C ASP A 137 9.49 -10.19 -3.55
N HIS A 138 9.23 -9.25 -4.47
CA HIS A 138 8.00 -8.47 -4.56
C HIS A 138 7.42 -8.42 -5.97
N VAL A 139 6.16 -7.99 -6.05
CA VAL A 139 5.50 -7.55 -7.28
C VAL A 139 5.19 -6.06 -7.14
N ILE A 140 5.61 -5.26 -8.12
CA ILE A 140 5.24 -3.85 -8.23
C ILE A 140 3.92 -3.76 -8.99
N PHE A 141 2.92 -3.14 -8.37
CA PHE A 141 1.63 -2.84 -8.99
C PHE A 141 1.62 -1.38 -9.45
N VAL A 142 1.26 -1.15 -10.70
CA VAL A 142 1.02 0.19 -11.24
C VAL A 142 -0.48 0.35 -11.44
N GLY A 143 -1.07 1.31 -10.75
CA GLY A 143 -2.48 1.66 -10.83
C GLY A 143 -2.70 2.92 -11.64
N GLU A 144 -3.71 2.90 -12.51
CA GLU A 144 -4.23 4.09 -13.15
C GLU A 144 -5.37 4.63 -12.31
N VAL A 145 -5.21 5.85 -11.80
CA VAL A 145 -6.19 6.47 -10.92
C VAL A 145 -7.41 6.90 -11.71
N GLU A 146 -8.58 6.35 -11.36
CA GLU A 146 -9.86 6.68 -11.98
C GLU A 146 -10.69 7.64 -11.12
N GLN A 147 -10.48 7.62 -9.80
CA GLN A 147 -11.10 8.54 -8.85
C GLN A 147 -10.17 8.74 -7.65
N CYS A 148 -10.14 9.95 -7.11
CA CYS A 148 -9.44 10.26 -5.87
C CYS A 148 -10.10 11.40 -5.13
N GLU A 149 -9.91 11.43 -3.81
CA GLU A 149 -10.37 12.50 -2.93
C GLU A 149 -9.33 12.80 -1.88
N VAL A 150 -9.31 14.05 -1.42
CA VAL A 150 -8.47 14.51 -0.32
C VAL A 150 -9.34 15.03 0.82
N ASN A 151 -8.99 14.66 2.05
CA ASN A 151 -9.64 15.13 3.26
C ASN A 151 -8.64 15.97 4.08
N PRO A 152 -9.10 17.01 4.82
CA PRO A 152 -8.23 17.89 5.59
C PRO A 152 -7.78 17.23 6.91
N GLN A 153 -7.18 16.06 6.83
CA GLN A 153 -6.65 15.29 7.97
C GLN A 153 -5.12 15.24 7.90
N PRO A 154 -4.41 15.39 9.03
CA PRO A 154 -2.97 15.13 9.05
C PRO A 154 -2.70 13.67 8.71
N GLY A 155 -1.68 13.41 7.89
CA GLY A 155 -1.32 12.06 7.46
C GLY A 155 -0.57 11.28 8.53
N LEU A 156 -0.63 9.96 8.48
CA LEU A 156 0.18 9.07 9.29
C LEU A 156 1.54 8.88 8.61
N ILE A 157 2.62 9.01 9.40
CA ILE A 157 4.00 8.84 8.93
C ILE A 157 4.60 7.56 9.55
N PHE A 158 5.35 6.82 8.76
CA PHE A 158 6.21 5.74 9.20
C PHE A 158 7.68 6.13 9.01
N HIS A 159 8.44 6.15 10.11
CA HIS A 159 9.88 6.49 10.09
C HIS A 159 10.59 5.76 11.24
N GLY A 160 11.76 5.20 10.96
CA GLY A 160 12.59 4.54 11.98
C GLY A 160 11.87 3.40 12.71
N GLY A 161 10.94 2.70 12.06
CA GLY A 161 10.13 1.65 12.65
C GLY A 161 8.98 2.14 13.54
N ARG A 162 8.62 3.43 13.47
CA ARG A 162 7.58 4.06 14.30
C ARG A 162 6.53 4.76 13.47
N LEU A 163 5.28 4.71 13.95
CA LEU A 163 4.17 5.49 13.42
C LEU A 163 4.14 6.85 14.13
N MET A 164 3.98 7.93 13.37
CA MET A 164 4.00 9.31 13.85
C MET A 164 2.94 10.15 13.15
N ASP A 165 2.52 11.24 13.80
CA ASP A 165 1.62 12.24 13.24
C ASP A 165 2.41 13.23 12.37
N SER A 166 1.92 13.52 11.14
CA SER A 166 2.50 14.56 10.28
C SER A 166 2.18 15.99 10.76
N GLY A 167 1.19 16.16 11.62
CA GLY A 167 0.76 17.44 12.18
C GLY A 167 1.51 17.85 13.45
N GLY A 168 2.56 17.13 13.87
CA GLY A 168 3.34 17.43 15.05
C GLY A 168 4.02 18.79 14.94
N ARG A 169 3.71 19.67 15.88
CA ARG A 169 4.43 20.93 16.17
C ARG A 169 5.58 20.63 17.12
#